data_532b25abc145ed9776a9b9e3e1d81a6e
#
_entry.id   532b25abc145ed9776a9b9e3e1d81a6e
#
_cell.length_a   1.000
_cell.length_b   1.000
_cell.length_c   1.000
_cell.angle_alpha   90.00
_cell.angle_beta   90.00
_cell.angle_gamma   90.00
#
_symmetry.space_group_name_H-M   'P 1'
#
loop_
_entity.id
_entity.type
_entity.pdbx_description
1 polymer ?
#
loop_
_entity_poly.entity_id
_entity_poly.type
_entity_poly.pdbx_seq_one_letter_code
_entity_poly.pdbx_strand_id
1 'polypeptide(L)'
;MTDMLREAPLGQIIRWATKNKLLKYPEERDDFDLPSTYSTLLDAAETKTPILSRTNTRGTNHAVESEHQRTRASSPLLSDSGIAETSELEDAETEKEERSPYTAADKDVEALSLNRARSRLEAMPYTEARLELEAELSLARTETRPIVPLKTSDGNILVDWYTTDDPANPQNWSDAKRAFVSTVICLYTFVVYTGSAIYTSSEEGLIREWGLRPVDASLPLSLYVLAYGIGPLIWAPLSEIPVIGRSPVYASTMALFTILSLPTAMVNNFAGLLVLRFLQGFFGSPCLANGAATMQDMYSLLHLPYALVAWVSAAYCGPALGPLLSGFAVTAKGWRWSLWEILWAAGPIFLVMIMLLPETSTPNILLRRAKRLRKLTGDNRLMSQSEIDQKEMTAFKILAEAIVKPIEITFKDPAIAFVNLYTAIIYGIYYSFFEVFPLVYPVSYGFSLGMVGVVFTCILIACMIGIAIYCAYLYFYLVPDIMKNGLRVQESRLVPALFACFGPTIGLFMFGWTARESIHWIAPTIGITIYGASVFVVMQCIFVYVPLSYPQYAASLFAGNDFLRSAFACGSILFGRPLFVHLGVGKGVSVLGGLSVIGIIGMFALWVFGARLRARSKFAMS
;
A
#
# COMPACT_ATOMS: atom_id res chain seq x y z
N MET A 1 16.12 20.73 -0.87
CA MET A 1 16.43 20.19 -2.20
C MET A 1 17.71 19.35 -2.22
N THR A 2 18.82 19.79 -1.63
CA THR A 2 20.09 19.02 -1.57
C THR A 2 19.93 17.66 -0.91
N ASP A 3 19.10 17.55 0.15
CA ASP A 3 18.84 16.28 0.83
C ASP A 3 18.03 15.30 -0.03
N MET A 4 17.04 15.80 -0.77
CA MET A 4 16.28 14.96 -1.70
C MET A 4 17.17 14.41 -2.80
N LEU A 5 18.03 15.26 -3.40
CA LEU A 5 18.97 14.82 -4.42
C LEU A 5 19.98 13.79 -3.86
N ARG A 6 20.47 13.99 -2.63
CA ARG A 6 21.39 13.06 -1.98
C ARG A 6 20.78 11.67 -1.79
N GLU A 7 19.51 11.62 -1.34
CA GLU A 7 18.78 10.37 -1.08
C GLU A 7 18.27 9.71 -2.37
N ALA A 8 18.07 10.48 -3.43
CA ALA A 8 17.57 9.99 -4.71
C ALA A 8 18.60 9.06 -5.42
N PRO A 9 18.14 8.18 -6.32
CA PRO A 9 19.02 7.24 -7.04
C PRO A 9 20.20 7.89 -7.74
N LEU A 10 19.98 9.03 -8.42
CA LEU A 10 21.06 9.77 -9.07
C LEU A 10 22.11 10.27 -8.06
N GLY A 11 21.65 10.78 -6.93
CA GLY A 11 22.55 11.21 -5.85
C GLY A 11 23.37 10.06 -5.29
N GLN A 12 22.80 8.87 -5.14
CA GLN A 12 23.54 7.68 -4.72
C GLN A 12 24.58 7.23 -5.78
N ILE A 13 24.24 7.32 -7.07
CA ILE A 13 25.18 7.05 -8.17
C ILE A 13 26.34 8.07 -8.14
N ILE A 14 26.05 9.36 -7.99
CA ILE A 14 27.08 10.41 -7.87
C ILE A 14 27.97 10.15 -6.65
N ARG A 15 27.41 9.80 -5.50
CA ARG A 15 28.15 9.45 -4.29
C ARG A 15 29.08 8.26 -4.53
N TRP A 16 28.58 7.22 -5.15
CA TRP A 16 29.38 6.03 -5.49
C TRP A 16 30.53 6.40 -6.45
N ALA A 17 30.23 7.13 -7.52
CA ALA A 17 31.22 7.54 -8.52
C ALA A 17 32.31 8.47 -7.93
N THR A 18 31.93 9.35 -6.98
CA THR A 18 32.85 10.28 -6.32
C THR A 18 33.47 9.72 -5.02
N LYS A 19 33.28 8.44 -4.71
CA LYS A 19 33.74 7.80 -3.47
C LYS A 19 33.28 8.56 -2.23
N ASN A 20 32.01 9.00 -2.21
CA ASN A 20 31.35 9.78 -1.16
C ASN A 20 31.95 11.17 -0.87
N LYS A 21 32.69 11.75 -1.82
CA LYS A 21 33.24 13.12 -1.66
C LYS A 21 32.18 14.20 -1.85
N LEU A 22 31.21 13.95 -2.75
CA LEU A 22 30.08 14.85 -3.00
C LEU A 22 28.82 14.34 -2.27
N LEU A 23 27.92 15.24 -1.95
CA LEU A 23 26.63 14.93 -1.28
C LEU A 23 26.82 14.13 0.03
N LYS A 24 27.77 14.58 0.89
CA LYS A 24 28.05 13.93 2.17
C LYS A 24 26.81 13.89 3.08
N TYR A 25 26.62 12.78 3.77
CA TYR A 25 25.67 12.70 4.90
C TYR A 25 26.21 13.44 6.13
N PRO A 26 25.35 13.79 7.09
CA PRO A 26 25.83 14.40 8.33
C PRO A 26 26.99 13.63 8.97
N GLU A 27 26.87 12.30 9.06
CA GLU A 27 27.87 11.40 9.67
C GLU A 27 29.19 11.29 8.89
N GLU A 28 29.27 11.84 7.69
CA GLU A 28 30.46 11.84 6.83
C GLU A 28 31.15 13.20 6.77
N ARG A 29 30.61 14.18 7.48
CA ARG A 29 31.21 15.52 7.58
C ARG A 29 32.22 15.54 8.72
N ASP A 30 33.21 16.38 8.55
CA ASP A 30 34.30 16.53 9.53
C ASP A 30 33.83 17.28 10.84
N ASP A 31 32.68 17.97 10.75
CA ASP A 31 32.00 18.71 11.81
C ASP A 31 30.91 17.90 12.54
N PHE A 32 30.80 16.60 12.27
CA PHE A 32 29.76 15.76 12.88
C PHE A 32 30.22 15.24 14.24
N ASP A 33 29.50 15.65 15.28
CA ASP A 33 29.65 15.10 16.63
C ASP A 33 28.69 13.92 16.84
N LEU A 34 29.23 12.79 17.28
CA LEU A 34 28.41 11.63 17.62
C LEU A 34 27.49 11.96 18.80
N PRO A 35 26.17 11.73 18.69
CA PRO A 35 25.27 12.02 19.81
C PRO A 35 25.74 11.35 21.10
N SER A 36 25.67 12.10 22.23
CA SER A 36 26.12 11.64 23.54
C SER A 36 25.49 10.32 23.99
N THR A 37 24.25 10.03 23.51
CA THR A 37 23.56 8.76 23.75
C THR A 37 24.29 7.56 23.17
N TYR A 38 25.02 7.71 22.06
CA TYR A 38 25.83 6.66 21.45
C TYR A 38 27.21 6.58 22.08
N SER A 39 27.87 7.74 22.32
CA SER A 39 29.21 7.76 22.94
C SER A 39 29.18 7.11 24.32
N THR A 40 28.21 7.45 25.17
CA THR A 40 28.05 6.84 26.51
C THR A 40 27.89 5.32 26.44
N LEU A 41 27.18 4.78 25.45
CA LEU A 41 27.00 3.33 25.31
C LEU A 41 28.23 2.62 24.75
N LEU A 42 29.02 3.30 23.93
CA LEU A 42 30.28 2.79 23.41
C LEU A 42 31.33 2.75 24.52
N ASP A 43 31.47 3.83 25.32
CA ASP A 43 32.42 3.96 26.42
C ASP A 43 32.09 3.02 27.60
N ALA A 44 30.78 2.86 27.92
CA ALA A 44 30.34 1.93 28.98
C ALA A 44 30.64 0.46 28.68
N ALA A 45 30.93 0.13 27.43
CA ALA A 45 31.29 -1.23 27.02
C ALA A 45 32.82 -1.50 27.10
N GLU A 46 33.64 -0.46 27.09
CA GLU A 46 35.10 -0.60 27.31
C GLU A 46 35.45 -0.77 28.78
N THR A 47 34.60 -0.28 29.70
CA THR A 47 34.86 -0.28 31.13
C THR A 47 34.44 -1.54 31.89
N LYS A 48 33.86 -2.55 31.24
CA LYS A 48 33.44 -3.82 31.87
C LYS A 48 34.20 -5.03 31.33
N THR A 49 35.44 -5.18 31.78
CA THR A 49 36.06 -6.49 31.97
C THR A 49 36.55 -6.63 33.42
N PRO A 50 35.72 -7.05 34.37
CA PRO A 50 36.27 -7.74 35.53
C PRO A 50 36.34 -9.22 35.18
N ILE A 51 37.55 -9.70 35.04
CA ILE A 51 37.92 -11.11 35.13
C ILE A 51 37.43 -11.64 36.48
N LEU A 52 36.28 -12.29 36.51
CA LEU A 52 35.88 -13.13 37.63
C LEU A 52 36.45 -14.53 37.37
N SER A 53 37.55 -14.77 38.08
CA SER A 53 38.17 -16.08 38.23
C SER A 53 37.11 -17.14 38.63
N ARG A 54 37.00 -18.17 37.82
CA ARG A 54 36.30 -19.41 38.17
C ARG A 54 37.03 -20.06 39.35
N THR A 55 36.48 -19.97 40.54
CA THR A 55 36.77 -20.94 41.59
C THR A 55 35.89 -22.18 41.36
N ASN A 56 36.58 -23.29 41.06
CA ASN A 56 36.05 -24.62 41.10
C ASN A 56 35.54 -24.97 42.49
N THR A 57 34.28 -25.32 42.62
CA THR A 57 33.85 -26.22 43.69
C THR A 57 33.01 -27.33 43.08
N ARG A 58 33.57 -28.52 43.23
CA ARG A 58 33.08 -29.85 42.93
C ARG A 58 32.10 -30.30 44.01
N GLY A 59 31.03 -30.98 43.66
CA GLY A 59 30.22 -31.79 44.62
C GLY A 59 28.74 -31.75 44.26
N THR A 60 28.30 -32.73 43.73
CA THR A 60 27.65 -34.01 43.98
C THR A 60 26.17 -34.01 43.62
N ASN A 61 25.87 -35.04 42.84
CA ASN A 61 24.55 -35.50 42.39
C ASN A 61 23.56 -35.66 43.52
N HIS A 62 22.27 -35.36 43.26
CA HIS A 62 21.18 -36.30 43.57
C HIS A 62 19.95 -35.96 42.70
N ALA A 63 19.51 -36.96 41.97
CA ALA A 63 18.23 -37.04 41.30
C ALA A 63 17.15 -37.41 42.34
N VAL A 64 15.97 -36.86 42.20
CA VAL A 64 14.71 -37.52 42.59
C VAL A 64 13.57 -37.02 41.67
N GLU A 65 12.90 -37.99 41.15
CA GLU A 65 11.70 -37.97 40.30
C GLU A 65 10.42 -37.64 41.07
N SER A 66 9.38 -37.38 40.25
CA SER A 66 7.92 -37.61 40.49
C SER A 66 7.22 -36.67 41.47
N GLU A 67 5.98 -36.28 41.33
CA GLU A 67 4.79 -36.86 40.72
C GLU A 67 3.62 -35.84 40.79
N HIS A 68 2.66 -36.01 39.93
CA HIS A 68 1.31 -35.47 39.91
C HIS A 68 0.67 -35.18 41.27
N GLN A 69 -0.12 -34.08 41.34
CA GLN A 69 -1.56 -34.28 41.69
C GLN A 69 -2.42 -33.02 41.47
N ARG A 70 -3.53 -33.25 40.81
CA ARG A 70 -4.74 -32.42 40.72
C ARG A 70 -5.40 -32.27 42.08
N THR A 71 -5.96 -31.10 42.38
CA THR A 71 -7.26 -31.07 43.08
C THR A 71 -8.07 -29.81 42.72
N ARG A 72 -9.30 -30.07 42.40
CA ARG A 72 -10.45 -29.18 42.29
C ARG A 72 -10.96 -28.84 43.69
N ALA A 73 -11.62 -27.68 43.82
CA ALA A 73 -12.91 -27.45 44.49
C ALA A 73 -13.01 -25.97 44.90
N SER A 74 -13.95 -25.26 44.41
CA SER A 74 -15.35 -25.06 44.75
C SER A 74 -15.56 -23.78 45.57
N SER A 75 -16.42 -22.91 44.98
CA SER A 75 -17.09 -21.78 45.62
C SER A 75 -17.97 -22.23 46.77
N PRO A 76 -18.38 -21.33 47.65
CA PRO A 76 -19.80 -21.07 47.70
C PRO A 76 -20.23 -19.59 47.87
N LEU A 77 -21.47 -19.43 47.53
CA LEU A 77 -22.41 -18.33 47.51
C LEU A 77 -22.86 -17.87 48.90
N LEU A 78 -23.64 -16.74 48.88
CA LEU A 78 -24.63 -16.23 49.83
C LEU A 78 -24.06 -15.19 50.84
N SER A 79 -24.71 -14.12 51.21
CA SER A 79 -26.00 -13.46 50.95
C SER A 79 -26.04 -12.18 51.77
N ASP A 80 -26.60 -11.17 51.19
CA ASP A 80 -27.79 -10.40 51.65
C ASP A 80 -27.68 -9.38 52.78
N SER A 81 -28.35 -8.27 52.47
CA SER A 81 -29.08 -7.31 53.30
C SER A 81 -28.35 -6.16 54.03
N GLY A 82 -28.86 -4.95 53.73
CA GLY A 82 -29.28 -4.05 54.75
C GLY A 82 -29.09 -2.54 54.45
N ILE A 83 -30.18 -1.95 54.12
CA ILE A 83 -30.59 -0.56 54.02
C ILE A 83 -30.16 0.27 55.25
N ALA A 84 -29.74 1.53 55.08
CA ALA A 84 -30.34 2.69 55.75
C ALA A 84 -29.68 4.02 55.32
N GLU A 85 -30.58 4.93 55.01
CA GLU A 85 -30.44 6.40 54.82
C GLU A 85 -29.84 7.10 56.03
N THR A 86 -29.18 8.23 55.85
CA THR A 86 -29.63 9.59 56.15
C THR A 86 -28.45 10.59 56.11
N SER A 87 -28.60 11.58 55.29
CA SER A 87 -28.61 13.04 55.49
C SER A 87 -27.44 13.74 56.18
N GLU A 88 -27.02 14.76 55.46
CA GLU A 88 -26.80 16.18 55.81
C GLU A 88 -25.40 16.72 56.04
N LEU A 89 -25.10 17.66 55.15
CA LEU A 89 -24.54 19.01 55.33
C LEU A 89 -23.04 19.24 55.56
N GLU A 90 -22.52 19.96 54.58
CA GLU A 90 -21.57 21.11 54.67
C GLU A 90 -20.31 20.95 55.51
N ASP A 91 -19.16 20.97 54.80
CA ASP A 91 -18.24 22.10 54.99
C ASP A 91 -17.10 22.00 53.95
N ALA A 92 -16.81 23.17 53.35
CA ALA A 92 -15.72 23.39 52.42
C ALA A 92 -14.39 23.42 53.19
N GLU A 93 -13.50 22.49 52.90
CA GLU A 93 -12.10 22.68 53.18
C GLU A 93 -11.22 22.13 52.05
N THR A 94 -10.37 22.97 51.60
CA THR A 94 -9.30 22.90 50.64
C THR A 94 -8.42 21.65 50.84
N GLU A 95 -8.63 20.57 50.09
CA GLU A 95 -7.66 19.52 49.99
C GLU A 95 -6.61 19.87 48.93
N LYS A 96 -5.42 20.14 49.42
CA LYS A 96 -4.20 20.19 48.63
C LYS A 96 -3.97 18.81 48.00
N GLU A 97 -3.99 18.76 46.68
CA GLU A 97 -3.46 17.63 45.92
C GLU A 97 -2.03 17.29 46.41
N GLU A 98 -1.89 16.23 47.17
CA GLU A 98 -0.63 15.55 47.39
C GLU A 98 -0.15 14.93 46.07
N ARG A 99 0.66 15.66 45.34
CA ARG A 99 1.45 15.11 44.26
C ARG A 99 2.40 14.06 44.84
N SER A 100 2.07 12.79 44.58
CA SER A 100 3.01 11.68 44.75
C SER A 100 4.35 12.01 44.09
N PRO A 101 5.46 11.82 44.73
CA PRO A 101 6.77 12.09 44.17
C PRO A 101 7.13 10.98 43.18
N TYR A 102 6.66 11.12 41.94
CA TYR A 102 7.31 10.41 40.82
C TYR A 102 8.77 10.90 40.80
N THR A 103 9.68 10.03 41.10
CA THR A 103 11.11 10.33 41.07
C THR A 103 11.51 10.64 39.61
N ALA A 104 12.50 11.52 39.43
CA ALA A 104 13.05 11.86 38.11
C ALA A 104 13.42 10.60 37.32
N ALA A 105 13.83 9.53 38.00
CA ALA A 105 14.13 8.22 37.40
C ALA A 105 12.91 7.53 36.78
N ASP A 106 11.70 7.65 37.34
CA ASP A 106 10.48 7.06 36.77
C ASP A 106 10.05 7.80 35.51
N LYS A 107 10.20 9.13 35.47
CA LYS A 107 9.93 9.94 34.25
C LYS A 107 10.92 9.65 33.13
N ASP A 108 12.18 9.37 33.48
CA ASP A 108 13.21 9.01 32.50
C ASP A 108 12.97 7.59 31.93
N VAL A 109 12.48 6.65 32.75
CA VAL A 109 12.12 5.28 32.30
C VAL A 109 10.89 5.31 31.41
N GLU A 110 9.88 6.13 31.73
CA GLU A 110 8.67 6.29 30.92
C GLU A 110 8.97 7.01 29.59
N ALA A 111 9.78 8.06 29.60
CA ALA A 111 10.30 8.73 28.41
C ALA A 111 11.16 7.81 27.53
N LEU A 112 11.96 6.93 28.14
CA LEU A 112 12.74 5.91 27.46
C LEU A 112 11.87 4.85 26.80
N SER A 113 10.74 4.47 27.41
CA SER A 113 9.81 3.50 26.85
C SER A 113 9.05 4.07 25.64
N LEU A 114 8.62 5.32 25.70
CA LEU A 114 7.98 6.07 24.61
C LEU A 114 8.91 6.27 23.42
N ASN A 115 10.16 6.62 23.66
CA ASN A 115 11.15 6.80 22.60
C ASN A 115 11.48 5.46 21.90
N ARG A 116 11.45 4.34 22.63
CA ARG A 116 11.64 2.99 22.09
C ARG A 116 10.48 2.56 21.21
N ALA A 117 9.27 2.93 21.58
CA ALA A 117 8.08 2.56 20.83
C ALA A 117 8.02 3.27 19.48
N ARG A 118 8.56 4.48 19.36
CA ARG A 118 8.54 5.26 18.12
C ARG A 118 9.36 4.66 16.99
N SER A 119 10.54 4.12 17.26
CA SER A 119 11.36 3.45 16.24
C SER A 119 10.73 2.16 15.73
N ARG A 120 9.78 1.61 16.48
CA ARG A 120 9.05 0.39 16.14
C ARG A 120 7.63 0.64 15.59
N LEU A 121 7.19 1.90 15.52
CA LEU A 121 5.84 2.25 15.07
C LEU A 121 5.50 1.68 13.69
N GLU A 122 6.45 1.67 12.76
CA GLU A 122 6.26 1.14 11.43
C GLU A 122 6.13 -0.40 11.42
N ALA A 123 6.80 -1.06 12.35
CA ALA A 123 6.71 -2.52 12.52
C ALA A 123 5.51 -2.94 13.40
N MET A 124 4.88 -1.98 14.10
CA MET A 124 3.69 -2.29 14.90
C MET A 124 2.45 -2.46 14.02
N PRO A 125 1.67 -3.51 14.26
CA PRO A 125 0.40 -3.67 13.60
C PRO A 125 -0.54 -2.50 13.93
N TYR A 126 -1.59 -2.32 13.13
CA TYR A 126 -2.62 -1.30 13.33
C TYR A 126 -3.51 -1.65 14.52
N THR A 127 -3.00 -1.39 15.73
CA THR A 127 -3.66 -1.65 17.02
C THR A 127 -3.98 -0.34 17.74
N GLU A 128 -4.80 -0.46 18.78
CA GLU A 128 -5.14 0.65 19.66
C GLU A 128 -3.88 1.20 20.36
N ALA A 129 -2.98 0.31 20.79
CA ALA A 129 -1.69 0.70 21.35
C ALA A 129 -0.83 1.53 20.37
N ARG A 130 -0.88 1.24 19.07
CA ARG A 130 -0.23 2.08 18.05
C ARG A 130 -0.90 3.44 17.93
N LEU A 131 -2.23 3.50 17.96
CA LEU A 131 -2.98 4.76 17.89
C LEU A 131 -2.67 5.67 19.09
N GLU A 132 -2.69 5.10 20.30
CA GLU A 132 -2.33 5.81 21.54
C GLU A 132 -0.90 6.34 21.47
N LEU A 133 0.02 5.49 21.03
CA LEU A 133 1.42 5.86 20.86
C LEU A 133 1.61 6.96 19.80
N GLU A 134 0.90 6.92 18.67
CA GLU A 134 0.92 7.99 17.67
C GLU A 134 0.32 9.30 18.23
N ALA A 135 -0.72 9.21 19.06
CA ALA A 135 -1.32 10.37 19.73
C ALA A 135 -0.35 10.99 20.76
N GLU A 136 0.27 10.18 21.61
CA GLU A 136 1.28 10.62 22.57
C GLU A 136 2.49 11.24 21.88
N LEU A 137 2.98 10.61 20.82
CA LEU A 137 4.09 11.13 20.01
C LEU A 137 3.72 12.42 19.27
N SER A 138 2.46 12.62 18.88
CA SER A 138 2.00 13.86 18.27
C SER A 138 2.00 15.02 19.28
N LEU A 139 1.67 14.74 20.52
CA LEU A 139 1.75 15.71 21.64
C LEU A 139 3.21 15.98 22.01
N ALA A 140 4.08 14.95 22.00
CA ALA A 140 5.51 15.10 22.30
C ALA A 140 6.32 15.73 21.15
N ARG A 141 5.73 15.95 19.97
CA ARG A 141 6.38 16.60 18.81
C ARG A 141 6.75 18.08 19.06
N THR A 142 6.23 18.69 20.10
CA THR A 142 6.57 20.07 20.47
C THR A 142 7.97 20.20 21.06
N GLU A 143 8.59 19.12 21.55
CA GLU A 143 9.93 19.10 22.12
C GLU A 143 10.82 18.06 21.44
N THR A 144 11.95 18.50 20.89
CA THR A 144 12.99 17.62 20.36
C THR A 144 13.65 16.88 21.51
N ARG A 145 13.51 15.54 21.55
CA ARG A 145 14.12 14.69 22.58
C ARG A 145 15.10 13.71 21.95
N PRO A 146 16.29 13.49 22.53
CA PRO A 146 17.22 12.48 22.05
C PRO A 146 16.67 11.07 22.28
N ILE A 147 16.87 10.18 21.31
CA ILE A 147 16.52 8.76 21.41
C ILE A 147 17.74 7.99 21.89
N VAL A 148 17.59 7.22 22.97
CA VAL A 148 18.66 6.38 23.50
C VAL A 148 18.64 5.03 22.78
N PRO A 149 19.75 4.64 22.11
CA PRO A 149 19.83 3.35 21.43
C PRO A 149 19.68 2.17 22.38
N LEU A 150 19.07 1.08 21.91
CA LEU A 150 18.93 -0.16 22.68
C LEU A 150 20.21 -0.99 22.57
N LYS A 151 20.61 -1.60 23.67
CA LYS A 151 21.60 -2.67 23.68
C LYS A 151 20.89 -4.02 23.69
N THR A 152 21.17 -4.87 22.71
CA THR A 152 20.62 -6.22 22.65
C THR A 152 21.32 -7.14 23.66
N SER A 153 20.67 -8.30 23.98
CA SER A 153 21.27 -9.33 24.84
C SER A 153 22.65 -9.77 24.36
N ASP A 154 22.88 -9.72 23.06
CA ASP A 154 24.15 -10.12 22.40
C ASP A 154 25.23 -9.01 22.46
N GLY A 155 24.94 -7.89 23.12
CA GLY A 155 25.86 -6.78 23.26
C GLY A 155 25.90 -5.83 22.05
N ASN A 156 25.09 -6.05 21.00
CA ASN A 156 24.98 -5.13 19.87
C ASN A 156 24.19 -3.88 20.27
N ILE A 157 24.56 -2.73 19.69
CA ILE A 157 23.91 -1.44 19.88
C ILE A 157 22.98 -1.23 18.68
N LEU A 158 21.67 -1.13 18.93
CA LEU A 158 20.68 -0.97 17.89
C LEU A 158 20.69 0.48 17.40
N VAL A 159 21.04 0.68 16.14
CA VAL A 159 21.01 2.01 15.50
C VAL A 159 19.57 2.41 15.22
N ASP A 160 19.22 3.61 15.68
CA ASP A 160 17.90 4.21 15.61
C ASP A 160 17.97 5.67 15.13
N TRP A 161 16.84 6.38 15.15
CA TRP A 161 16.80 7.82 14.94
C TRP A 161 17.52 8.56 16.06
N TYR A 162 18.18 9.68 15.74
CA TYR A 162 18.93 10.44 16.76
C TYR A 162 18.00 11.18 17.72
N THR A 163 16.92 11.73 17.18
CA THR A 163 15.95 12.52 17.92
C THR A 163 14.52 12.18 17.46
N THR A 164 13.55 12.59 18.27
CA THR A 164 12.13 12.37 17.95
C THR A 164 11.68 13.04 16.66
N ASP A 165 12.32 14.11 16.24
CA ASP A 165 12.08 14.89 15.02
C ASP A 165 13.16 14.69 13.94
N ASP A 166 13.95 13.60 14.02
CA ASP A 166 15.00 13.31 13.04
C ASP A 166 14.50 13.50 11.60
N PRO A 167 15.12 14.41 10.81
CA PRO A 167 14.69 14.70 9.45
C PRO A 167 14.94 13.55 8.46
N ALA A 168 15.71 12.54 8.83
CA ALA A 168 15.89 11.35 8.02
C ALA A 168 14.70 10.38 8.10
N ASN A 169 13.86 10.49 9.14
CA ASN A 169 12.64 9.70 9.26
C ASN A 169 11.55 10.24 8.30
N PRO A 170 11.02 9.40 7.38
CA PRO A 170 9.98 9.81 6.42
C PRO A 170 8.72 10.38 7.07
N GLN A 171 8.34 9.90 8.25
CA GLN A 171 7.18 10.39 8.99
C GLN A 171 7.37 11.80 9.57
N ASN A 172 8.61 12.26 9.71
CA ASN A 172 8.94 13.61 10.17
C ASN A 172 9.11 14.61 9.02
N TRP A 173 9.00 14.18 7.77
CA TRP A 173 9.15 15.09 6.63
C TRP A 173 8.09 16.19 6.65
N SER A 174 8.45 17.36 6.15
CA SER A 174 7.50 18.47 5.96
C SER A 174 6.36 18.05 5.03
N ASP A 175 5.18 18.64 5.22
CA ASP A 175 4.01 18.35 4.40
C ASP A 175 4.28 18.56 2.90
N ALA A 176 5.05 19.60 2.55
CA ALA A 176 5.46 19.85 1.18
C ALA A 176 6.32 18.72 0.59
N LYS A 177 7.27 18.16 1.38
CA LYS A 177 8.11 17.03 0.93
C LYS A 177 7.27 15.76 0.80
N ARG A 178 6.40 15.46 1.76
CA ARG A 178 5.47 14.32 1.70
C ARG A 178 4.54 14.42 0.50
N ALA A 179 3.91 15.59 0.30
CA ALA A 179 3.03 15.86 -0.83
C ALA A 179 3.76 15.72 -2.18
N PHE A 180 5.00 16.21 -2.30
CA PHE A 180 5.80 16.07 -3.50
C PHE A 180 6.08 14.58 -3.82
N VAL A 181 6.57 13.81 -2.85
CA VAL A 181 6.86 12.38 -3.03
C VAL A 181 5.59 11.62 -3.40
N SER A 182 4.49 11.87 -2.68
CA SER A 182 3.18 11.28 -2.98
C SER A 182 2.71 11.61 -4.39
N THR A 183 2.87 12.86 -4.83
CA THR A 183 2.51 13.28 -6.19
C THR A 183 3.34 12.55 -7.24
N VAL A 184 4.65 12.38 -7.04
CA VAL A 184 5.52 11.64 -7.96
C VAL A 184 5.09 10.17 -8.07
N ILE A 185 4.77 9.52 -6.95
CA ILE A 185 4.27 8.14 -6.95
C ILE A 185 2.88 8.05 -7.61
N CYS A 186 1.99 9.00 -7.36
CA CYS A 186 0.69 9.07 -8.03
C CYS A 186 0.83 9.26 -9.54
N LEU A 187 1.72 10.14 -10.00
CA LEU A 187 1.99 10.34 -11.43
C LEU A 187 2.60 9.09 -12.08
N TYR A 188 3.52 8.41 -11.40
CA TYR A 188 4.05 7.13 -11.85
C TYR A 188 2.92 6.11 -12.02
N THR A 189 2.09 5.94 -10.99
CA THR A 189 0.93 5.04 -11.02
C THR A 189 -0.02 5.41 -12.16
N PHE A 190 -0.33 6.69 -12.29
CA PHE A 190 -1.19 7.21 -13.36
C PHE A 190 -0.66 6.85 -14.76
N VAL A 191 0.62 7.07 -15.05
CA VAL A 191 1.20 6.78 -16.37
C VAL A 191 1.20 5.30 -16.68
N VAL A 192 1.52 4.44 -15.71
CA VAL A 192 1.49 2.98 -15.92
C VAL A 192 0.07 2.49 -16.21
N TYR A 193 -0.92 2.96 -15.46
CA TYR A 193 -2.32 2.59 -15.71
C TYR A 193 -2.86 3.19 -17.00
N THR A 194 -2.51 4.44 -17.34
CA THR A 194 -2.82 5.04 -18.64
C THR A 194 -2.22 4.24 -19.78
N GLY A 195 -0.98 3.76 -19.61
CA GLY A 195 -0.27 2.93 -20.58
C GLY A 195 -0.97 1.62 -20.93
N SER A 196 -1.86 1.09 -20.07
CA SER A 196 -2.72 -0.04 -20.42
C SER A 196 -3.81 0.38 -21.41
N ALA A 197 -4.62 1.33 -21.04
CA ALA A 197 -5.85 1.70 -21.73
C ALA A 197 -5.66 2.57 -22.98
N ILE A 198 -4.57 3.34 -23.04
CA ILE A 198 -4.27 4.22 -24.17
C ILE A 198 -4.14 3.46 -25.50
N TYR A 199 -3.78 2.17 -25.41
CA TYR A 199 -3.66 1.29 -26.56
C TYR A 199 -5.00 0.97 -27.25
N THR A 200 -6.12 1.01 -26.53
CA THR A 200 -7.43 0.60 -27.07
C THR A 200 -7.82 1.36 -28.33
N SER A 201 -7.50 2.64 -28.42
CA SER A 201 -7.74 3.46 -29.62
C SER A 201 -6.94 3.00 -30.85
N SER A 202 -5.90 2.19 -30.65
CA SER A 202 -5.02 1.72 -31.74
C SER A 202 -5.46 0.40 -32.36
N GLU A 203 -6.39 -0.33 -31.73
CA GLU A 203 -6.81 -1.68 -32.15
C GLU A 203 -7.32 -1.70 -33.60
N GLU A 204 -8.17 -0.76 -33.99
CA GLU A 204 -8.66 -0.70 -35.37
C GLU A 204 -7.55 -0.46 -36.40
N GLY A 205 -6.56 0.36 -36.06
CA GLY A 205 -5.40 0.62 -36.90
C GLY A 205 -4.56 -0.65 -37.12
N LEU A 206 -4.34 -1.43 -36.05
CA LEU A 206 -3.63 -2.72 -36.12
C LEU A 206 -4.40 -3.76 -36.94
N ILE A 207 -5.72 -3.86 -36.75
CA ILE A 207 -6.56 -4.77 -37.52
C ILE A 207 -6.41 -4.48 -39.01
N ARG A 208 -6.43 -3.20 -39.41
CA ARG A 208 -6.30 -2.78 -40.82
C ARG A 208 -4.89 -3.03 -41.38
N GLU A 209 -3.83 -2.72 -40.60
CA GLU A 209 -2.43 -2.81 -41.06
C GLU A 209 -1.94 -4.26 -41.13
N TRP A 210 -2.29 -5.09 -40.12
CA TRP A 210 -1.77 -6.45 -39.99
C TRP A 210 -2.78 -7.56 -40.25
N GLY A 211 -4.03 -7.22 -40.62
CA GLY A 211 -5.09 -8.20 -40.94
C GLY A 211 -5.49 -9.07 -39.75
N LEU A 212 -5.45 -8.53 -38.54
CA LEU A 212 -5.71 -9.27 -37.31
C LEU A 212 -7.22 -9.46 -37.07
N ARG A 213 -7.56 -10.53 -36.36
CA ARG A 213 -8.92 -10.66 -35.81
C ARG A 213 -9.07 -9.67 -34.63
N PRO A 214 -10.30 -9.17 -34.36
CA PRO A 214 -10.51 -8.23 -33.25
C PRO A 214 -10.01 -8.74 -31.89
N VAL A 215 -10.19 -10.03 -31.57
CA VAL A 215 -9.71 -10.63 -30.32
C VAL A 215 -8.18 -10.66 -30.25
N ASP A 216 -7.50 -10.89 -31.40
CA ASP A 216 -6.02 -10.87 -31.45
C ASP A 216 -5.51 -9.43 -31.22
N ALA A 217 -6.23 -8.41 -31.73
CA ALA A 217 -5.86 -7.02 -31.53
C ALA A 217 -5.96 -6.56 -30.08
N SER A 218 -6.78 -7.18 -29.23
CA SER A 218 -6.87 -6.89 -27.79
C SER A 218 -5.78 -7.59 -26.95
N LEU A 219 -4.99 -8.53 -27.53
CA LEU A 219 -3.92 -9.25 -26.81
C LEU A 219 -2.84 -8.32 -26.23
N PRO A 220 -2.35 -7.27 -26.92
CA PRO A 220 -1.36 -6.37 -26.35
C PRO A 220 -1.85 -5.63 -25.09
N LEU A 221 -3.14 -5.29 -25.01
CA LEU A 221 -3.77 -4.76 -23.79
C LEU A 221 -3.83 -5.83 -22.70
N SER A 222 -4.36 -6.99 -23.05
CA SER A 222 -4.55 -8.12 -22.14
C SER A 222 -3.23 -8.59 -21.51
N LEU A 223 -2.16 -8.76 -22.30
CA LEU A 223 -0.84 -9.15 -21.82
C LEU A 223 -0.16 -8.08 -20.97
N TYR A 224 -0.35 -6.81 -21.30
CA TYR A 224 0.13 -5.72 -20.46
C TYR A 224 -0.52 -5.76 -19.06
N VAL A 225 -1.85 -5.96 -19.02
CA VAL A 225 -2.62 -6.05 -17.77
C VAL A 225 -2.20 -7.27 -16.96
N LEU A 226 -2.01 -8.42 -17.58
CA LEU A 226 -1.52 -9.62 -16.91
C LEU A 226 -0.11 -9.41 -16.34
N ALA A 227 0.78 -8.82 -17.11
CA ALA A 227 2.16 -8.60 -16.74
C ALA A 227 2.31 -7.63 -15.54
N TYR A 228 1.52 -6.56 -15.51
CA TYR A 228 1.56 -5.68 -14.36
C TYR A 228 0.95 -6.30 -13.09
N GLY A 229 0.11 -7.33 -13.21
CA GLY A 229 -0.35 -8.13 -12.08
C GLY A 229 0.70 -9.13 -11.58
N ILE A 230 1.52 -9.68 -12.48
CA ILE A 230 2.61 -10.61 -12.11
C ILE A 230 3.76 -9.85 -11.43
N GLY A 231 4.10 -8.66 -11.93
CA GLY A 231 5.28 -7.93 -11.46
C GLY A 231 5.30 -7.63 -9.95
N PRO A 232 4.20 -7.21 -9.30
CA PRO A 232 4.18 -6.96 -7.86
C PRO A 232 4.59 -8.17 -7.01
N LEU A 233 4.32 -9.39 -7.47
CA LEU A 233 4.75 -10.61 -6.75
C LEU A 233 6.28 -10.70 -6.60
N ILE A 234 7.03 -10.04 -7.49
CA ILE A 234 8.49 -10.03 -7.49
C ILE A 234 9.02 -8.71 -6.92
N TRP A 235 8.50 -7.57 -7.43
CA TRP A 235 9.04 -6.26 -7.10
C TRP A 235 8.68 -5.78 -5.70
N ALA A 236 7.51 -6.16 -5.16
CA ALA A 236 7.12 -5.75 -3.82
C ALA A 236 8.06 -6.37 -2.76
N PRO A 237 8.26 -7.70 -2.70
CA PRO A 237 9.20 -8.29 -1.76
C PRO A 237 10.64 -7.80 -1.95
N LEU A 238 11.06 -7.60 -3.21
CA LEU A 238 12.40 -7.11 -3.50
C LEU A 238 12.64 -5.71 -2.92
N SER A 239 11.63 -4.85 -2.94
CA SER A 239 11.69 -3.50 -2.38
C SER A 239 11.68 -3.46 -0.84
N GLU A 240 11.21 -4.54 -0.20
CA GLU A 240 11.19 -4.70 1.25
C GLU A 240 12.52 -5.20 1.81
N ILE A 241 13.41 -5.72 0.95
CA ILE A 241 14.75 -6.11 1.37
C ILE A 241 15.54 -4.86 1.77
N PRO A 242 15.99 -4.72 3.03
CA PRO A 242 16.62 -3.51 3.54
C PRO A 242 17.89 -3.10 2.79
N VAL A 243 18.59 -4.06 2.19
CA VAL A 243 19.79 -3.75 1.39
C VAL A 243 19.44 -3.03 0.09
N ILE A 244 18.27 -3.31 -0.48
CA ILE A 244 17.81 -2.74 -1.75
C ILE A 244 17.02 -1.46 -1.49
N GLY A 245 15.92 -1.53 -0.75
CA GLY A 245 15.01 -0.42 -0.49
C GLY A 245 14.01 -0.17 -1.64
N ARG A 246 13.14 0.84 -1.48
CA ARG A 246 12.07 1.12 -2.45
C ARG A 246 12.54 1.96 -3.63
N SER A 247 13.30 3.02 -3.39
CA SER A 247 13.71 3.99 -4.41
C SER A 247 14.53 3.38 -5.56
N PRO A 248 15.50 2.46 -5.34
CA PRO A 248 16.23 1.80 -6.42
C PRO A 248 15.33 0.89 -7.29
N VAL A 249 14.35 0.21 -6.69
CA VAL A 249 13.40 -0.62 -7.43
C VAL A 249 12.55 0.25 -8.35
N TYR A 250 11.99 1.33 -7.84
CA TYR A 250 11.22 2.28 -8.64
C TYR A 250 12.02 2.86 -9.81
N ALA A 251 13.24 3.34 -9.53
CA ALA A 251 14.07 3.99 -10.55
C ALA A 251 14.50 3.02 -11.65
N SER A 252 14.94 1.80 -11.29
CA SER A 252 15.40 0.80 -12.26
C SER A 252 14.26 0.28 -13.13
N THR A 253 13.10 0.01 -12.54
CA THR A 253 11.94 -0.50 -13.26
C THR A 253 11.31 0.57 -14.15
N MET A 254 11.21 1.83 -13.67
CA MET A 254 10.73 2.94 -14.49
C MET A 254 11.68 3.29 -15.63
N ALA A 255 13.00 3.14 -15.42
CA ALA A 255 13.99 3.27 -16.50
C ALA A 255 13.73 2.24 -17.60
N LEU A 256 13.55 0.96 -17.22
CA LEU A 256 13.27 -0.11 -18.19
C LEU A 256 11.91 0.09 -18.87
N PHE A 257 10.88 0.50 -18.14
CA PHE A 257 9.58 0.87 -18.71
C PHE A 257 9.71 1.96 -19.79
N THR A 258 10.44 3.03 -19.47
CA THR A 258 10.65 4.15 -20.40
C THR A 258 11.48 3.74 -21.62
N ILE A 259 12.56 2.99 -21.40
CA ILE A 259 13.43 2.48 -22.50
C ILE A 259 12.63 1.56 -23.42
N LEU A 260 11.82 0.64 -22.88
CA LEU A 260 10.99 -0.28 -23.64
C LEU A 260 9.86 0.41 -24.40
N SER A 261 9.44 1.60 -23.97
CA SER A 261 8.40 2.36 -24.66
C SER A 261 8.84 2.79 -26.08
N LEU A 262 10.13 3.05 -26.28
CA LEU A 262 10.68 3.42 -27.59
C LEU A 262 10.55 2.28 -28.62
N PRO A 263 11.10 1.07 -28.43
CA PRO A 263 10.94 -0.02 -29.37
C PRO A 263 9.46 -0.46 -29.50
N THR A 264 8.65 -0.31 -28.45
CA THR A 264 7.22 -0.61 -28.52
C THR A 264 6.50 0.28 -29.54
N ALA A 265 6.83 1.57 -29.60
CA ALA A 265 6.25 2.51 -30.57
C ALA A 265 6.77 2.30 -32.01
N MET A 266 7.91 1.65 -32.17
CA MET A 266 8.59 1.46 -33.48
C MET A 266 8.44 0.03 -34.03
N VAL A 267 7.85 -0.90 -33.30
CA VAL A 267 7.75 -2.32 -33.70
C VAL A 267 6.91 -2.49 -34.97
N ASN A 268 7.37 -3.37 -35.87
CA ASN A 268 6.75 -3.66 -37.16
C ASN A 268 6.20 -5.10 -37.28
N ASN A 269 6.14 -5.83 -36.18
CA ASN A 269 5.56 -7.18 -36.16
C ASN A 269 4.74 -7.38 -34.89
N PHE A 270 3.70 -8.19 -35.01
CA PHE A 270 2.73 -8.43 -33.95
C PHE A 270 3.35 -9.16 -32.74
N ALA A 271 4.17 -10.19 -32.97
CA ALA A 271 4.81 -10.96 -31.90
C ALA A 271 5.76 -10.07 -31.06
N GLY A 272 6.51 -9.20 -31.71
CA GLY A 272 7.36 -8.20 -31.04
C GLY A 272 6.54 -7.23 -30.17
N LEU A 273 5.38 -6.76 -30.69
CA LEU A 273 4.47 -5.91 -29.94
C LEU A 273 3.97 -6.61 -28.66
N LEU A 274 3.57 -7.88 -28.75
CA LEU A 274 3.09 -8.66 -27.60
C LEU A 274 4.16 -8.78 -26.52
N VAL A 275 5.38 -9.15 -26.89
CA VAL A 275 6.51 -9.28 -25.94
C VAL A 275 6.85 -7.94 -25.30
N LEU A 276 6.94 -6.89 -26.09
CA LEU A 276 7.28 -5.54 -25.59
C LEU A 276 6.18 -5.00 -24.65
N ARG A 277 4.91 -5.20 -24.97
CA ARG A 277 3.78 -4.81 -24.11
C ARG A 277 3.77 -5.60 -22.79
N PHE A 278 4.07 -6.90 -22.84
CA PHE A 278 4.23 -7.71 -21.63
C PHE A 278 5.37 -7.17 -20.75
N LEU A 279 6.56 -6.98 -21.31
CA LEU A 279 7.70 -6.45 -20.57
C LEU A 279 7.43 -5.05 -20.01
N GLN A 280 6.77 -4.19 -20.79
CA GLN A 280 6.38 -2.85 -20.38
C GLN A 280 5.43 -2.90 -19.16
N GLY A 281 4.40 -3.74 -19.18
CA GLY A 281 3.51 -3.95 -18.04
C GLY A 281 4.27 -4.49 -16.81
N PHE A 282 5.16 -5.46 -17.01
CA PHE A 282 5.96 -6.07 -15.94
C PHE A 282 6.88 -5.08 -15.23
N PHE A 283 7.61 -4.27 -15.99
CA PHE A 283 8.49 -3.24 -15.41
C PHE A 283 7.74 -1.99 -14.92
N GLY A 284 6.56 -1.69 -15.46
CA GLY A 284 5.71 -0.61 -14.92
C GLY A 284 5.11 -0.92 -13.54
N SER A 285 4.95 -2.18 -13.21
CA SER A 285 4.11 -2.68 -12.11
C SER A 285 4.47 -2.31 -10.67
N PRO A 286 5.71 -1.95 -10.27
CA PRO A 286 6.01 -1.68 -8.85
C PRO A 286 5.12 -0.64 -8.19
N CYS A 287 4.59 0.32 -8.96
CA CYS A 287 3.70 1.34 -8.40
C CYS A 287 2.37 0.79 -7.86
N LEU A 288 1.96 -0.44 -8.27
CA LEU A 288 0.67 -1.01 -7.88
C LEU A 288 0.62 -1.44 -6.41
N ALA A 289 1.64 -2.13 -5.94
CA ALA A 289 1.74 -2.58 -4.55
C ALA A 289 2.62 -1.66 -3.70
N ASN A 290 3.81 -1.30 -4.19
CA ASN A 290 4.76 -0.49 -3.45
C ASN A 290 4.27 0.96 -3.26
N GLY A 291 3.37 1.45 -4.11
CA GLY A 291 2.78 2.78 -3.96
C GLY A 291 2.05 2.92 -2.63
N ALA A 292 1.17 1.97 -2.29
CA ALA A 292 0.49 1.94 -1.00
C ALA A 292 1.48 1.83 0.17
N ALA A 293 2.49 0.96 0.03
CA ALA A 293 3.53 0.78 1.06
C ALA A 293 4.37 2.06 1.26
N THR A 294 4.68 2.80 0.19
CA THR A 294 5.36 4.10 0.29
C THR A 294 4.51 5.15 1.02
N MET A 295 3.18 5.15 0.81
CA MET A 295 2.28 6.01 1.58
C MET A 295 2.29 5.64 3.07
N GLN A 296 2.30 4.35 3.40
CA GLN A 296 2.40 3.87 4.79
C GLN A 296 3.71 4.29 5.47
N ASP A 297 4.83 4.33 4.74
CA ASP A 297 6.12 4.76 5.28
C ASP A 297 6.11 6.25 5.70
N MET A 298 5.30 7.10 5.05
CA MET A 298 5.32 8.56 5.23
C MET A 298 4.18 9.12 6.08
N TYR A 299 3.03 8.43 6.13
CA TYR A 299 1.82 8.96 6.77
C TYR A 299 1.44 8.18 8.02
N SER A 300 0.98 8.91 9.04
CA SER A 300 0.43 8.33 10.27
C SER A 300 -0.90 7.60 10.00
N LEU A 301 -1.32 6.76 10.94
CA LEU A 301 -2.54 5.95 10.86
C LEU A 301 -3.81 6.77 10.47
N LEU A 302 -3.95 7.98 11.02
CA LEU A 302 -5.12 8.83 10.76
C LEU A 302 -5.06 9.52 9.38
N HIS A 303 -3.87 9.80 8.85
CA HIS A 303 -3.69 10.47 7.56
C HIS A 303 -3.51 9.51 6.39
N LEU A 304 -3.12 8.26 6.66
CA LEU A 304 -2.91 7.23 5.65
C LEU A 304 -4.12 7.00 4.74
N PRO A 305 -5.39 6.92 5.23
CA PRO A 305 -6.54 6.73 4.36
C PRO A 305 -6.68 7.82 3.29
N TYR A 306 -6.36 9.08 3.61
CA TYR A 306 -6.39 10.18 2.63
C TYR A 306 -5.30 10.05 1.57
N ALA A 307 -4.09 9.64 1.98
CA ALA A 307 -2.98 9.39 1.05
C ALA A 307 -3.30 8.22 0.10
N LEU A 308 -3.93 7.16 0.62
CA LEU A 308 -4.40 6.03 -0.19
C LEU A 308 -5.51 6.45 -1.17
N VAL A 309 -6.42 7.36 -0.79
CA VAL A 309 -7.41 7.94 -1.72
C VAL A 309 -6.71 8.60 -2.90
N ALA A 310 -5.70 9.42 -2.67
CA ALA A 310 -4.96 10.08 -3.75
C ALA A 310 -4.27 9.07 -4.69
N TRP A 311 -3.63 8.05 -4.13
CA TRP A 311 -2.94 7.01 -4.89
C TRP A 311 -3.91 6.14 -5.71
N VAL A 312 -5.01 5.67 -5.12
CA VAL A 312 -6.04 4.89 -5.83
C VAL A 312 -6.71 5.73 -6.91
N SER A 313 -6.90 7.04 -6.67
CA SER A 313 -7.45 7.95 -7.68
C SER A 313 -6.56 8.04 -8.90
N ALA A 314 -5.24 8.08 -8.73
CA ALA A 314 -4.29 8.06 -9.85
C ALA A 314 -4.41 6.77 -10.67
N ALA A 315 -4.54 5.62 -9.99
CA ALA A 315 -4.75 4.33 -10.65
C ALA A 315 -6.10 4.26 -11.41
N TYR A 316 -7.13 4.90 -10.87
CA TYR A 316 -8.48 4.91 -11.46
C TYR A 316 -8.61 5.87 -12.65
N CYS A 317 -7.98 7.04 -12.54
CA CYS A 317 -8.02 8.07 -13.57
C CYS A 317 -7.16 7.73 -14.79
N GLY A 318 -6.08 6.93 -14.61
CA GLY A 318 -5.19 6.55 -15.71
C GLY A 318 -5.92 5.91 -16.89
N PRO A 319 -6.63 4.79 -16.69
CA PRO A 319 -7.37 4.13 -17.76
C PRO A 319 -8.49 4.98 -18.36
N ALA A 320 -9.07 5.90 -17.60
CA ALA A 320 -10.11 6.79 -18.10
C ALA A 320 -9.57 7.85 -19.08
N LEU A 321 -8.39 8.39 -18.82
CA LEU A 321 -7.76 9.40 -19.66
C LEU A 321 -7.03 8.80 -20.86
N GLY A 322 -6.61 7.53 -20.81
CA GLY A 322 -5.92 6.87 -21.91
C GLY A 322 -6.67 6.99 -23.25
N PRO A 323 -7.89 6.47 -23.35
CA PRO A 323 -8.70 6.55 -24.57
C PRO A 323 -9.04 7.99 -24.99
N LEU A 324 -9.17 8.93 -24.05
CA LEU A 324 -9.40 10.34 -24.36
C LEU A 324 -8.21 10.95 -25.12
N LEU A 325 -7.01 10.76 -24.59
CA LEU A 325 -5.79 11.29 -25.20
C LEU A 325 -5.54 10.63 -26.55
N SER A 326 -5.48 9.32 -26.58
CA SER A 326 -5.16 8.56 -27.80
C SER A 326 -6.25 8.60 -28.86
N GLY A 327 -7.53 8.74 -28.47
CA GLY A 327 -8.64 8.74 -29.43
C GLY A 327 -8.53 9.85 -30.48
N PHE A 328 -8.17 11.05 -30.08
CA PHE A 328 -7.91 12.17 -31.00
C PHE A 328 -6.55 12.06 -31.70
N ALA A 329 -5.52 11.66 -30.97
CA ALA A 329 -4.16 11.56 -31.49
C ALA A 329 -4.03 10.45 -32.56
N VAL A 330 -4.61 9.29 -32.33
CA VAL A 330 -4.63 8.16 -33.28
C VAL A 330 -5.36 8.51 -34.55
N THR A 331 -6.50 9.21 -34.45
CA THR A 331 -7.25 9.68 -35.62
C THR A 331 -6.42 10.62 -36.48
N ALA A 332 -5.61 11.49 -35.89
CA ALA A 332 -4.81 12.50 -36.60
C ALA A 332 -3.45 11.97 -37.11
N LYS A 333 -2.81 11.05 -36.37
CA LYS A 333 -1.40 10.66 -36.56
C LYS A 333 -1.18 9.16 -36.81
N GLY A 334 -2.23 8.34 -36.71
CA GLY A 334 -2.15 6.89 -36.84
C GLY A 334 -1.94 6.17 -35.50
N TRP A 335 -2.14 4.85 -35.53
CA TRP A 335 -2.25 4.01 -34.33
C TRP A 335 -1.00 3.99 -33.43
N ARG A 336 0.19 4.15 -34.02
CA ARG A 336 1.46 4.17 -33.25
C ARG A 336 1.57 5.37 -32.31
N TRP A 337 0.77 6.42 -32.52
CA TRP A 337 0.87 7.63 -31.73
C TRP A 337 0.49 7.42 -30.26
N SER A 338 -0.47 6.54 -29.98
CA SER A 338 -0.81 6.15 -28.61
C SER A 338 0.37 5.58 -27.82
N LEU A 339 1.25 4.83 -28.50
CA LEU A 339 2.46 4.26 -27.92
C LEU A 339 3.56 5.30 -27.68
N TRP A 340 3.65 6.30 -28.56
CA TRP A 340 4.54 7.45 -28.36
C TRP A 340 4.12 8.30 -27.17
N GLU A 341 2.83 8.48 -26.95
CA GLU A 341 2.29 9.24 -25.80
C GLU A 341 2.73 8.62 -24.45
N ILE A 342 2.84 7.29 -24.39
CA ILE A 342 3.38 6.61 -23.19
C ILE A 342 4.82 7.04 -22.93
N LEU A 343 5.67 7.07 -23.95
CA LEU A 343 7.06 7.50 -23.81
C LEU A 343 7.15 8.98 -23.37
N TRP A 344 6.34 9.84 -23.96
CA TRP A 344 6.33 11.27 -23.65
C TRP A 344 5.85 11.55 -22.23
N ALA A 345 4.92 10.74 -21.70
CA ALA A 345 4.48 10.84 -20.32
C ALA A 345 5.49 10.22 -19.34
N ALA A 346 6.06 9.07 -19.68
CA ALA A 346 6.98 8.32 -18.82
C ALA A 346 8.34 9.02 -18.66
N GLY A 347 8.89 9.61 -19.73
CA GLY A 347 10.21 10.22 -19.73
C GLY A 347 10.41 11.31 -18.67
N PRO A 348 9.59 12.36 -18.62
CA PRO A 348 9.69 13.40 -17.59
C PRO A 348 9.54 12.86 -16.17
N ILE A 349 8.60 11.92 -15.93
CA ILE A 349 8.39 11.33 -14.61
C ILE A 349 9.61 10.50 -14.19
N PHE A 350 10.18 9.72 -15.10
CA PHE A 350 11.43 8.99 -14.84
C PHE A 350 12.56 9.96 -14.45
N LEU A 351 12.72 11.08 -15.16
CA LEU A 351 13.74 12.08 -14.83
C LEU A 351 13.53 12.67 -13.43
N VAL A 352 12.29 13.00 -13.08
CA VAL A 352 11.97 13.50 -11.74
C VAL A 352 12.25 12.43 -10.68
N MET A 353 11.88 11.17 -10.94
CA MET A 353 12.09 10.07 -10.00
C MET A 353 13.57 9.80 -9.75
N ILE A 354 14.39 9.71 -10.80
CA ILE A 354 15.82 9.43 -10.62
C ILE A 354 16.56 10.57 -9.92
N MET A 355 16.11 11.82 -10.10
CA MET A 355 16.75 13.01 -9.53
C MET A 355 16.26 13.37 -8.13
N LEU A 356 14.98 13.14 -7.82
CA LEU A 356 14.33 13.76 -6.66
C LEU A 356 13.51 12.78 -5.78
N LEU A 357 13.36 11.50 -6.16
CA LEU A 357 12.62 10.54 -5.33
C LEU A 357 13.54 9.98 -4.21
N PRO A 358 13.40 10.43 -2.97
CA PRO A 358 14.21 9.94 -1.86
C PRO A 358 13.82 8.51 -1.47
N GLU A 359 14.68 7.86 -0.66
CA GLU A 359 14.33 6.59 -0.05
C GLU A 359 13.29 6.79 1.07
N THR A 360 12.27 5.91 1.10
CA THR A 360 11.19 5.94 2.10
C THR A 360 11.23 4.75 3.06
N SER A 361 11.97 3.70 2.70
CA SER A 361 12.08 2.50 3.54
C SER A 361 12.93 2.78 4.79
N THR A 362 12.29 2.87 5.95
CA THR A 362 12.97 3.01 7.25
C THR A 362 14.03 1.94 7.49
N PRO A 363 13.80 0.64 7.23
CA PRO A 363 14.84 -0.38 7.38
C PRO A 363 16.08 -0.11 6.52
N ASN A 364 15.91 0.39 5.29
CA ASN A 364 17.03 0.75 4.42
C ASN A 364 17.79 1.97 4.94
N ILE A 365 17.08 3.01 5.37
CA ILE A 365 17.68 4.25 5.87
C ILE A 365 18.52 3.97 7.11
N LEU A 366 17.97 3.22 8.08
CA LEU A 366 18.69 2.85 9.32
C LEU A 366 19.85 1.90 9.05
N LEU A 367 19.71 0.96 8.10
CA LEU A 367 20.82 0.10 7.67
C LEU A 367 21.98 0.92 7.08
N ARG A 368 21.69 1.88 6.22
CA ARG A 368 22.70 2.78 5.64
C ARG A 368 23.34 3.64 6.73
N ARG A 369 22.56 4.11 7.71
CA ARG A 369 23.07 4.87 8.88
C ARG A 369 23.99 4.00 9.73
N ALA A 370 23.60 2.77 10.06
CA ALA A 370 24.46 1.84 10.80
C ALA A 370 25.81 1.60 10.11
N LYS A 371 25.81 1.42 8.79
CA LYS A 371 27.04 1.29 7.99
C LYS A 371 27.93 2.54 8.06
N ARG A 372 27.34 3.76 8.04
CA ARG A 372 28.09 5.02 8.16
C ARG A 372 28.67 5.18 9.55
N LEU A 373 27.89 4.90 10.59
CA LEU A 373 28.35 4.98 11.98
C LEU A 373 29.48 3.98 12.25
N ARG A 374 29.36 2.73 11.78
CA ARG A 374 30.46 1.75 11.88
C ARG A 374 31.76 2.24 11.24
N LYS A 375 31.64 2.90 10.08
CA LYS A 375 32.79 3.48 9.39
C LYS A 375 33.40 4.65 10.16
N LEU A 376 32.58 5.45 10.84
CA LEU A 376 33.01 6.59 11.64
C LEU A 376 33.70 6.15 12.96
N THR A 377 33.05 5.22 13.68
CA THR A 377 33.49 4.81 15.04
C THR A 377 34.47 3.63 15.04
N GLY A 378 34.55 2.86 13.97
CA GLY A 378 35.28 1.58 13.92
C GLY A 378 34.60 0.43 14.67
N ASP A 379 33.46 0.65 15.32
CA ASP A 379 32.76 -0.34 16.14
C ASP A 379 31.70 -1.14 15.37
N ASN A 380 31.93 -2.45 15.25
CA ASN A 380 31.02 -3.36 14.52
C ASN A 380 29.76 -3.73 15.33
N ARG A 381 29.64 -3.35 16.60
CA ARG A 381 28.46 -3.59 17.44
C ARG A 381 27.27 -2.73 17.05
N LEU A 382 27.49 -1.65 16.30
CA LEU A 382 26.42 -0.78 15.78
C LEU A 382 25.68 -1.47 14.64
N MET A 383 24.50 -1.99 14.90
CA MET A 383 23.69 -2.75 13.94
C MET A 383 22.28 -2.17 13.81
N SER A 384 21.68 -2.28 12.62
CA SER A 384 20.25 -2.01 12.45
C SER A 384 19.41 -3.23 12.83
N GLN A 385 18.15 -3.02 13.21
CA GLN A 385 17.23 -4.12 13.52
C GLN A 385 17.14 -5.07 12.33
N SER A 386 17.05 -4.54 11.13
CA SER A 386 16.97 -5.34 9.89
C SER A 386 18.20 -6.21 9.63
N GLU A 387 19.39 -5.81 10.07
CA GLU A 387 20.59 -6.68 9.98
C GLU A 387 20.51 -7.85 10.96
N ILE A 388 19.91 -7.63 12.12
CA ILE A 388 19.73 -8.69 13.13
C ILE A 388 18.69 -9.70 12.62
N ASP A 389 17.55 -9.22 12.15
CA ASP A 389 16.43 -10.05 11.70
C ASP A 389 16.79 -10.87 10.44
N GLN A 390 17.66 -10.33 9.56
CA GLN A 390 18.05 -10.99 8.31
C GLN A 390 19.25 -11.94 8.43
N LYS A 391 19.89 -12.05 9.57
CA LYS A 391 21.02 -12.98 9.74
C LYS A 391 20.70 -14.43 9.35
N GLU A 392 19.44 -14.82 9.47
CA GLU A 392 18.96 -16.18 9.21
C GLU A 392 18.15 -16.33 7.91
N MET A 393 17.88 -15.22 7.16
CA MET A 393 17.01 -15.24 5.99
C MET A 393 17.79 -15.03 4.69
N THR A 394 17.61 -15.96 3.76
CA THR A 394 18.13 -15.82 2.38
C THR A 394 17.12 -15.04 1.53
N ALA A 395 17.59 -14.15 0.63
CA ALA A 395 16.73 -13.39 -0.28
C ALA A 395 15.78 -14.30 -1.11
N PHE A 396 16.24 -15.49 -1.50
CA PHE A 396 15.40 -16.48 -2.19
C PHE A 396 14.25 -16.99 -1.31
N LYS A 397 14.48 -17.21 0.00
CA LYS A 397 13.44 -17.64 0.93
C LYS A 397 12.39 -16.56 1.12
N ILE A 398 12.82 -15.28 1.25
CA ILE A 398 11.91 -14.14 1.33
C ILE A 398 11.02 -14.05 0.07
N LEU A 399 11.61 -14.17 -1.11
CA LEU A 399 10.89 -14.13 -2.38
C LEU A 399 9.92 -15.32 -2.52
N ALA A 400 10.36 -16.53 -2.17
CA ALA A 400 9.51 -17.72 -2.23
C ALA A 400 8.32 -17.61 -1.26
N GLU A 401 8.54 -17.17 -0.03
CA GLU A 401 7.49 -16.95 0.94
C GLU A 401 6.51 -15.87 0.46
N ALA A 402 6.99 -14.78 -0.11
CA ALA A 402 6.16 -13.70 -0.62
C ALA A 402 5.26 -14.11 -1.79
N ILE A 403 5.67 -15.08 -2.61
CA ILE A 403 4.84 -15.63 -3.70
C ILE A 403 3.87 -16.69 -3.17
N VAL A 404 4.31 -17.55 -2.26
CA VAL A 404 3.51 -18.68 -1.76
C VAL A 404 2.44 -18.21 -0.75
N LYS A 405 2.80 -17.28 0.15
CA LYS A 405 1.90 -16.82 1.22
C LYS A 405 0.58 -16.22 0.73
N PRO A 406 0.52 -15.33 -0.26
CA PRO A 406 -0.77 -14.83 -0.77
C PRO A 406 -1.67 -15.92 -1.29
N ILE A 407 -1.09 -16.90 -1.98
CA ILE A 407 -1.83 -18.05 -2.52
C ILE A 407 -2.35 -18.91 -1.37
N GLU A 408 -1.48 -19.26 -0.42
CA GLU A 408 -1.84 -20.04 0.76
C GLU A 408 -2.98 -19.38 1.56
N ILE A 409 -2.88 -18.08 1.84
CA ILE A 409 -3.88 -17.34 2.61
C ILE A 409 -5.19 -17.25 1.82
N THR A 410 -5.14 -16.97 0.51
CA THR A 410 -6.34 -16.90 -0.34
C THR A 410 -7.16 -18.19 -0.31
N PHE A 411 -6.52 -19.36 -0.28
CA PHE A 411 -7.24 -20.63 -0.24
C PHE A 411 -7.63 -21.08 1.17
N LYS A 412 -6.91 -20.65 2.21
CA LYS A 412 -7.17 -21.06 3.60
C LYS A 412 -8.05 -20.09 4.37
N ASP A 413 -8.11 -18.82 3.95
CA ASP A 413 -8.89 -17.78 4.63
C ASP A 413 -10.07 -17.32 3.76
N PRO A 414 -11.32 -17.65 4.15
CA PRO A 414 -12.51 -17.32 3.37
C PRO A 414 -12.74 -15.82 3.22
N ALA A 415 -12.31 -14.98 4.17
CA ALA A 415 -12.46 -13.53 4.08
C ALA A 415 -11.56 -12.98 2.97
N ILE A 416 -10.31 -13.42 2.91
CA ILE A 416 -9.38 -13.02 1.84
C ILE A 416 -9.78 -13.63 0.49
N ALA A 417 -10.25 -14.89 0.47
CA ALA A 417 -10.77 -15.51 -0.75
C ALA A 417 -11.91 -14.68 -1.36
N PHE A 418 -12.88 -14.25 -0.52
CA PHE A 418 -13.97 -13.39 -0.97
C PHE A 418 -13.45 -12.03 -1.45
N VAL A 419 -12.59 -11.37 -0.69
CA VAL A 419 -12.01 -10.06 -1.08
C VAL A 419 -11.32 -10.17 -2.44
N ASN A 420 -10.49 -11.18 -2.65
CA ASN A 420 -9.78 -11.39 -3.91
C ASN A 420 -10.72 -11.69 -5.07
N LEU A 421 -11.73 -12.54 -4.87
CA LEU A 421 -12.73 -12.86 -5.88
C LEU A 421 -13.56 -11.63 -6.26
N TYR A 422 -14.05 -10.90 -5.27
CA TYR A 422 -14.90 -9.73 -5.52
C TYR A 422 -14.14 -8.61 -6.24
N THR A 423 -12.94 -8.29 -5.78
CA THR A 423 -12.10 -7.28 -6.43
C THR A 423 -11.70 -7.70 -7.84
N ALA A 424 -11.45 -9.00 -8.09
CA ALA A 424 -11.18 -9.52 -9.42
C ALA A 424 -12.39 -9.37 -10.36
N ILE A 425 -13.61 -9.70 -9.89
CA ILE A 425 -14.83 -9.55 -10.67
C ILE A 425 -15.07 -8.08 -11.06
N ILE A 426 -15.10 -7.16 -10.10
CA ILE A 426 -15.35 -5.74 -10.37
C ILE A 426 -14.27 -5.12 -11.25
N TYR A 427 -13.01 -5.53 -11.08
CA TYR A 427 -11.92 -5.04 -11.91
C TYR A 427 -11.97 -5.61 -13.34
N GLY A 428 -12.32 -6.88 -13.51
CA GLY A 428 -12.51 -7.47 -14.83
C GLY A 428 -13.70 -6.86 -15.56
N ILE A 429 -14.81 -6.58 -14.87
CA ILE A 429 -15.95 -5.85 -15.45
C ILE A 429 -15.51 -4.45 -15.90
N TYR A 430 -14.70 -3.76 -15.10
CA TYR A 430 -14.15 -2.46 -15.48
C TYR A 430 -13.37 -2.53 -16.80
N TYR A 431 -12.51 -3.54 -16.97
CA TYR A 431 -11.75 -3.72 -18.21
C TYR A 431 -12.61 -4.18 -19.39
N SER A 432 -13.75 -4.83 -19.18
CA SER A 432 -14.69 -5.17 -20.27
C SER A 432 -15.33 -3.93 -20.93
N PHE A 433 -15.31 -2.75 -20.27
CA PHE A 433 -15.80 -1.52 -20.87
C PHE A 433 -14.94 -1.04 -22.04
N PHE A 434 -13.65 -1.39 -22.07
CA PHE A 434 -12.78 -1.08 -23.21
C PHE A 434 -13.22 -1.83 -24.48
N GLU A 435 -13.89 -2.97 -24.32
CA GLU A 435 -14.43 -3.77 -25.44
C GLU A 435 -15.87 -3.38 -25.80
N VAL A 436 -16.70 -2.98 -24.84
CA VAL A 436 -18.11 -2.70 -25.10
C VAL A 436 -18.36 -1.25 -25.56
N PHE A 437 -17.58 -0.27 -25.12
CA PHE A 437 -17.76 1.13 -25.54
C PHE A 437 -17.60 1.31 -27.05
N PRO A 438 -16.56 0.74 -27.72
CA PRO A 438 -16.46 0.75 -29.17
C PRO A 438 -17.61 0.05 -29.90
N LEU A 439 -18.30 -0.90 -29.26
CA LEU A 439 -19.47 -1.58 -29.83
C LEU A 439 -20.77 -0.79 -29.65
N VAL A 440 -20.86 0.08 -28.63
CA VAL A 440 -22.10 0.82 -28.32
C VAL A 440 -22.08 2.22 -28.94
N TYR A 441 -21.10 3.04 -28.57
CA TYR A 441 -21.13 4.47 -28.88
C TYR A 441 -20.95 4.79 -30.37
N PRO A 442 -20.05 4.15 -31.14
CA PRO A 442 -19.97 4.34 -32.57
C PRO A 442 -21.17 3.74 -33.32
N VAL A 443 -21.62 2.54 -32.92
CA VAL A 443 -22.66 1.80 -33.64
C VAL A 443 -24.03 2.40 -33.39
N SER A 444 -24.41 2.67 -32.13
CA SER A 444 -25.75 3.16 -31.80
C SER A 444 -25.90 4.68 -31.86
N TYR A 445 -24.79 5.42 -31.68
CA TYR A 445 -24.85 6.89 -31.58
C TYR A 445 -23.97 7.61 -32.61
N GLY A 446 -23.25 6.88 -33.47
CA GLY A 446 -22.41 7.48 -34.53
C GLY A 446 -21.18 8.26 -33.99
N PHE A 447 -20.70 7.97 -32.80
CA PHE A 447 -19.58 8.68 -32.18
C PHE A 447 -18.27 8.32 -32.90
N SER A 448 -17.43 9.34 -33.12
CA SER A 448 -16.06 9.14 -33.57
C SER A 448 -15.20 8.54 -32.43
N LEU A 449 -14.03 7.97 -32.78
CA LEU A 449 -13.09 7.41 -31.82
C LEU A 449 -12.71 8.40 -30.69
N GLY A 450 -12.49 9.67 -31.05
CA GLY A 450 -12.23 10.74 -30.07
C GLY A 450 -13.42 10.97 -29.14
N MET A 451 -14.66 10.94 -29.66
CA MET A 451 -15.87 11.09 -28.84
C MET A 451 -16.09 9.90 -27.92
N VAL A 452 -15.74 8.68 -28.32
CA VAL A 452 -15.71 7.52 -27.41
C VAL A 452 -14.71 7.77 -26.26
N GLY A 453 -13.56 8.33 -26.55
CA GLY A 453 -12.59 8.78 -25.51
C GLY A 453 -13.19 9.80 -24.56
N VAL A 454 -14.01 10.75 -25.05
CA VAL A 454 -14.75 11.70 -24.19
C VAL A 454 -15.74 10.97 -23.27
N VAL A 455 -16.42 9.94 -23.75
CA VAL A 455 -17.33 9.15 -22.87
C VAL A 455 -16.58 8.51 -21.72
N PHE A 456 -15.35 8.05 -21.90
CA PHE A 456 -14.53 7.49 -20.79
C PHE A 456 -14.29 8.50 -19.65
N THR A 457 -14.45 9.82 -19.89
CA THR A 457 -14.36 10.82 -18.82
C THR A 457 -15.45 10.66 -17.75
N CYS A 458 -16.52 9.92 -18.02
CA CYS A 458 -17.52 9.56 -17.00
C CYS A 458 -16.89 8.82 -15.81
N ILE A 459 -15.80 8.08 -16.04
CA ILE A 459 -15.03 7.40 -14.99
C ILE A 459 -14.27 8.41 -14.12
N LEU A 460 -13.80 9.54 -14.69
CA LEU A 460 -13.21 10.63 -13.91
C LEU A 460 -14.25 11.27 -13.00
N ILE A 461 -15.44 11.54 -13.54
CA ILE A 461 -16.57 12.07 -12.76
C ILE A 461 -16.94 11.09 -11.65
N ALA A 462 -17.01 9.80 -11.96
CA ALA A 462 -17.23 8.75 -10.98
C ALA A 462 -16.18 8.73 -9.87
N CYS A 463 -14.90 8.87 -10.22
CA CYS A 463 -13.80 8.97 -9.26
C CYS A 463 -13.96 10.20 -8.36
N MET A 464 -14.26 11.37 -8.91
CA MET A 464 -14.49 12.59 -8.13
C MET A 464 -15.66 12.43 -7.14
N ILE A 465 -16.76 11.83 -7.57
CA ILE A 465 -17.91 11.52 -6.70
C ILE A 465 -17.48 10.55 -5.59
N GLY A 466 -16.77 9.48 -5.94
CA GLY A 466 -16.26 8.50 -4.99
C GLY A 466 -15.29 9.10 -3.97
N ILE A 467 -14.36 9.97 -4.40
CA ILE A 467 -13.47 10.73 -3.53
C ILE A 467 -14.28 11.59 -2.55
N ALA A 468 -15.25 12.36 -3.06
CA ALA A 468 -16.06 13.24 -2.24
C ALA A 468 -16.83 12.47 -1.15
N ILE A 469 -17.49 11.36 -1.55
CA ILE A 469 -18.23 10.48 -0.61
C ILE A 469 -17.29 9.89 0.43
N TYR A 470 -16.16 9.32 0.01
CA TYR A 470 -15.27 8.64 0.93
C TYR A 470 -14.51 9.60 1.85
N CYS A 471 -14.03 10.74 1.34
CA CYS A 471 -13.41 11.77 2.16
C CYS A 471 -14.41 12.41 3.15
N ALA A 472 -15.67 12.61 2.75
CA ALA A 472 -16.71 13.04 3.66
C ALA A 472 -16.94 12.03 4.79
N TYR A 473 -16.99 10.72 4.46
CA TYR A 473 -17.07 9.66 5.47
C TYR A 473 -15.87 9.67 6.42
N LEU A 474 -14.64 9.82 5.90
CA LEU A 474 -13.44 9.89 6.73
C LEU A 474 -13.50 11.09 7.68
N TYR A 475 -13.83 12.27 7.15
CA TYR A 475 -13.77 13.53 7.90
C TYR A 475 -14.90 13.66 8.93
N PHE A 476 -16.15 13.35 8.56
CA PHE A 476 -17.30 13.55 9.43
C PHE A 476 -17.60 12.38 10.35
N TYR A 477 -17.18 11.18 9.99
CA TYR A 477 -17.53 9.98 10.76
C TYR A 477 -16.31 9.22 11.28
N LEU A 478 -15.41 8.75 10.40
CA LEU A 478 -14.38 7.79 10.80
C LEU A 478 -13.33 8.38 11.73
N VAL A 479 -12.74 9.53 11.38
CA VAL A 479 -11.69 10.17 12.18
C VAL A 479 -12.24 10.64 13.53
N PRO A 480 -13.38 11.34 13.62
CA PRO A 480 -13.98 11.70 14.90
C PRO A 480 -14.36 10.48 15.77
N ASP A 481 -14.82 9.40 15.15
CA ASP A 481 -15.18 8.17 15.87
C ASP A 481 -13.93 7.50 16.46
N ILE A 482 -12.83 7.41 15.70
CA ILE A 482 -11.56 6.87 16.20
C ILE A 482 -11.02 7.72 17.35
N MET A 483 -11.07 9.05 17.23
CA MET A 483 -10.57 9.95 18.26
C MET A 483 -11.39 9.89 19.56
N LYS A 484 -12.69 9.55 19.47
CA LYS A 484 -13.59 9.51 20.61
C LYS A 484 -13.68 8.13 21.25
N ASN A 485 -13.69 7.06 20.46
CA ASN A 485 -14.04 5.71 20.88
C ASN A 485 -12.90 4.69 20.65
N GLY A 486 -11.71 5.13 20.21
CA GLY A 486 -10.61 4.23 19.84
C GLY A 486 -10.86 3.47 18.54
N LEU A 487 -10.02 2.46 18.28
CA LEU A 487 -10.16 1.60 17.11
C LEU A 487 -11.26 0.56 17.35
N ARG A 488 -12.38 0.72 16.65
CA ARG A 488 -13.44 -0.29 16.65
C ARG A 488 -13.02 -1.55 15.89
N VAL A 489 -13.87 -2.57 15.94
CA VAL A 489 -13.70 -3.79 15.14
C VAL A 489 -13.46 -3.47 13.67
N GLN A 490 -12.62 -4.24 13.01
CA GLN A 490 -12.14 -3.96 11.64
C GLN A 490 -13.28 -3.86 10.62
N GLU A 491 -14.35 -4.62 10.82
CA GLU A 491 -15.55 -4.65 9.98
C GLU A 491 -16.30 -3.31 9.94
N SER A 492 -16.12 -2.43 10.94
CA SER A 492 -16.69 -1.08 10.94
C SER A 492 -16.21 -0.23 9.74
N ARG A 493 -15.03 -0.56 9.19
CA ARG A 493 -14.47 0.09 8.00
C ARG A 493 -15.21 -0.26 6.71
N LEU A 494 -15.99 -1.35 6.71
CA LEU A 494 -16.76 -1.81 5.55
C LEU A 494 -18.13 -1.13 5.43
N VAL A 495 -18.57 -0.33 6.41
CA VAL A 495 -19.90 0.32 6.40
C VAL A 495 -20.19 1.08 5.11
N PRO A 496 -19.31 1.96 4.56
CA PRO A 496 -19.61 2.60 3.28
C PRO A 496 -19.73 1.61 2.12
N ALA A 497 -18.97 0.50 2.17
CA ALA A 497 -19.04 -0.52 1.14
C ALA A 497 -20.36 -1.29 1.14
N LEU A 498 -21.08 -1.40 2.27
CA LEU A 498 -22.41 -2.02 2.34
C LEU A 498 -23.46 -1.27 1.50
N PHE A 499 -23.34 0.04 1.39
CA PHE A 499 -24.19 0.84 0.52
C PHE A 499 -23.67 0.87 -0.91
N ALA A 500 -22.37 1.00 -1.07
CA ALA A 500 -21.73 1.09 -2.38
C ALA A 500 -21.79 -0.23 -3.17
N CYS A 501 -21.84 -1.40 -2.54
CA CYS A 501 -21.86 -2.70 -3.25
C CYS A 501 -23.09 -2.92 -4.14
N PHE A 502 -24.19 -2.17 -3.97
CA PHE A 502 -25.36 -2.19 -4.88
C PHE A 502 -25.10 -1.46 -6.20
N GLY A 503 -24.22 -0.44 -6.17
CA GLY A 503 -23.99 0.42 -7.33
C GLY A 503 -23.47 -0.31 -8.57
N PRO A 504 -22.54 -1.26 -8.48
CA PRO A 504 -22.08 -2.05 -9.62
C PRO A 504 -23.24 -2.76 -10.34
N THR A 505 -24.12 -3.40 -9.58
CA THR A 505 -25.29 -4.10 -10.13
C THR A 505 -26.26 -3.12 -10.80
N ILE A 506 -26.64 -2.05 -10.09
CA ILE A 506 -27.56 -1.02 -10.62
C ILE A 506 -26.96 -0.37 -11.88
N GLY A 507 -25.70 0.05 -11.84
CA GLY A 507 -25.02 0.71 -12.94
C GLY A 507 -24.93 -0.17 -14.19
N LEU A 508 -24.60 -1.45 -14.01
CA LEU A 508 -24.51 -2.40 -15.13
C LEU A 508 -25.87 -2.67 -15.78
N PHE A 509 -26.91 -2.94 -15.00
CA PHE A 509 -28.26 -3.12 -15.58
C PHE A 509 -28.73 -1.84 -16.27
N MET A 510 -28.51 -0.68 -15.68
CA MET A 510 -28.83 0.60 -16.30
C MET A 510 -28.08 0.73 -17.64
N PHE A 511 -26.76 0.53 -17.69
CA PHE A 511 -25.99 0.59 -18.92
C PHE A 511 -26.50 -0.40 -19.96
N GLY A 512 -26.63 -1.69 -19.61
CA GLY A 512 -26.98 -2.75 -20.54
C GLY A 512 -28.34 -2.54 -21.23
N TRP A 513 -29.32 -2.00 -20.51
CA TRP A 513 -30.69 -1.85 -21.03
C TRP A 513 -31.00 -0.45 -21.61
N THR A 514 -30.13 0.54 -21.38
CA THR A 514 -30.25 1.87 -21.96
C THR A 514 -29.31 2.12 -23.15
N ALA A 515 -28.32 1.25 -23.38
CA ALA A 515 -27.37 1.35 -24.50
C ALA A 515 -28.02 0.93 -25.84
N ARG A 516 -28.93 1.78 -26.38
CA ARG A 516 -29.64 1.58 -27.63
C ARG A 516 -30.00 2.92 -28.28
N GLU A 517 -30.16 2.94 -29.59
CA GLU A 517 -30.44 4.14 -30.40
C GLU A 517 -31.66 4.96 -29.94
N SER A 518 -32.70 4.28 -29.40
CA SER A 518 -33.94 4.94 -28.94
C SER A 518 -33.76 5.73 -27.63
N ILE A 519 -32.63 5.60 -26.93
CA ILE A 519 -32.37 6.25 -25.64
C ILE A 519 -31.15 7.15 -25.80
N HIS A 520 -31.21 8.35 -25.21
CA HIS A 520 -30.12 9.31 -25.28
C HIS A 520 -28.83 8.73 -24.66
N TRP A 521 -27.67 8.95 -25.29
CA TRP A 521 -26.36 8.39 -24.94
C TRP A 521 -25.92 8.67 -23.47
N ILE A 522 -26.47 9.71 -22.85
CA ILE A 522 -26.15 10.07 -21.47
C ILE A 522 -26.70 9.03 -20.46
N ALA A 523 -27.78 8.33 -20.77
CA ALA A 523 -28.38 7.36 -19.86
C ALA A 523 -27.45 6.16 -19.57
N PRO A 524 -26.90 5.45 -20.58
CA PRO A 524 -25.89 4.43 -20.32
C PRO A 524 -24.64 5.00 -19.65
N THR A 525 -24.22 6.22 -19.99
CA THR A 525 -23.07 6.90 -19.39
C THR A 525 -23.27 7.14 -17.89
N ILE A 526 -24.47 7.53 -17.44
CA ILE A 526 -24.80 7.63 -16.00
C ILE A 526 -24.69 6.26 -15.32
N GLY A 527 -25.15 5.17 -15.96
CA GLY A 527 -25.00 3.82 -15.43
C GLY A 527 -23.53 3.48 -15.11
N ILE A 528 -22.62 3.80 -16.03
CA ILE A 528 -21.17 3.60 -15.80
C ILE A 528 -20.62 4.52 -14.72
N THR A 529 -21.12 5.75 -14.62
CA THR A 529 -20.73 6.67 -13.54
C THR A 529 -21.12 6.12 -12.16
N ILE A 530 -22.33 5.57 -12.02
CA ILE A 530 -22.78 4.91 -10.78
C ILE A 530 -21.89 3.70 -10.46
N TYR A 531 -21.64 2.86 -11.46
CA TYR A 531 -20.71 1.74 -11.32
C TYR A 531 -19.34 2.19 -10.80
N GLY A 532 -18.72 3.13 -11.50
CA GLY A 532 -17.37 3.61 -11.19
C GLY A 532 -17.25 4.24 -9.79
N ALA A 533 -18.18 5.11 -9.41
CA ALA A 533 -18.19 5.76 -8.09
C ALA A 533 -18.33 4.73 -6.96
N SER A 534 -19.20 3.76 -7.16
CA SER A 534 -19.47 2.70 -6.18
C SER A 534 -18.28 1.75 -6.03
N VAL A 535 -17.69 1.32 -7.15
CA VAL A 535 -16.48 0.48 -7.13
C VAL A 535 -15.32 1.20 -6.44
N PHE A 536 -15.15 2.51 -6.67
CA PHE A 536 -14.12 3.29 -5.99
C PHE A 536 -14.28 3.24 -4.47
N VAL A 537 -15.48 3.46 -3.94
CA VAL A 537 -15.75 3.40 -2.49
C VAL A 537 -15.53 2.00 -1.93
N VAL A 538 -15.99 0.95 -2.62
CA VAL A 538 -15.77 -0.45 -2.22
C VAL A 538 -14.28 -0.77 -2.13
N MET A 539 -13.50 -0.39 -3.14
CA MET A 539 -12.05 -0.64 -3.17
C MET A 539 -11.32 0.07 -2.04
N GLN A 540 -11.70 1.32 -1.73
CA GLN A 540 -11.12 2.07 -0.61
C GLN A 540 -11.37 1.37 0.73
N CYS A 541 -12.60 0.90 0.98
CA CYS A 541 -12.93 0.17 2.20
C CYS A 541 -12.12 -1.12 2.33
N ILE A 542 -11.96 -1.87 1.24
CA ILE A 542 -11.19 -3.11 1.20
C ILE A 542 -9.69 -2.83 1.45
N PHE A 543 -9.12 -1.80 0.81
CA PHE A 543 -7.72 -1.45 0.96
C PHE A 543 -7.36 -0.92 2.36
N VAL A 544 -8.34 -0.49 3.14
CA VAL A 544 -8.16 -0.18 4.56
C VAL A 544 -8.39 -1.42 5.43
N TYR A 545 -9.41 -2.24 5.12
CA TYR A 545 -9.77 -3.43 5.89
C TYR A 545 -8.66 -4.50 5.90
N VAL A 546 -8.06 -4.79 4.74
CA VAL A 546 -7.06 -5.88 4.63
C VAL A 546 -5.81 -5.63 5.47
N PRO A 547 -5.12 -4.48 5.42
CA PRO A 547 -3.94 -4.23 6.25
C PRO A 547 -4.24 -4.21 7.75
N LEU A 548 -5.42 -3.73 8.13
CA LEU A 548 -5.84 -3.71 9.53
C LEU A 548 -6.12 -5.11 10.08
N SER A 549 -6.63 -6.00 9.23
CA SER A 549 -6.97 -7.38 9.61
C SER A 549 -5.77 -8.34 9.53
N TYR A 550 -4.84 -8.09 8.61
CA TYR A 550 -3.69 -8.96 8.32
C TYR A 550 -2.38 -8.15 8.21
N PRO A 551 -1.97 -7.42 9.24
CA PRO A 551 -0.87 -6.47 9.14
C PRO A 551 0.47 -7.11 8.77
N GLN A 552 0.74 -8.33 9.22
CA GLN A 552 1.98 -9.07 8.92
C GLN A 552 2.10 -9.50 7.45
N TYR A 553 0.97 -9.63 6.75
CA TYR A 553 0.92 -10.13 5.37
C TYR A 553 0.36 -9.10 4.38
N ALA A 554 0.16 -7.85 4.81
CA ALA A 554 -0.54 -6.83 4.04
C ALA A 554 0.05 -6.64 2.63
N ALA A 555 1.36 -6.47 2.51
CA ALA A 555 2.03 -6.28 1.23
C ALA A 555 1.92 -7.50 0.31
N SER A 556 2.10 -8.72 0.87
CA SER A 556 1.92 -9.96 0.13
C SER A 556 0.48 -10.13 -0.35
N LEU A 557 -0.51 -9.80 0.49
CA LEU A 557 -1.93 -9.88 0.13
C LEU A 557 -2.31 -8.86 -0.94
N PHE A 558 -1.75 -7.64 -0.90
CA PHE A 558 -1.95 -6.67 -1.99
C PHE A 558 -1.35 -7.17 -3.31
N ALA A 559 -0.14 -7.71 -3.31
CA ALA A 559 0.47 -8.28 -4.50
C ALA A 559 -0.34 -9.47 -5.06
N GLY A 560 -0.83 -10.36 -4.20
CA GLY A 560 -1.71 -11.46 -4.57
C GLY A 560 -3.06 -11.00 -5.12
N ASN A 561 -3.66 -9.97 -4.51
CA ASN A 561 -4.88 -9.34 -4.99
C ASN A 561 -4.68 -8.69 -6.37
N ASP A 562 -3.57 -7.96 -6.56
CA ASP A 562 -3.22 -7.36 -7.85
C ASP A 562 -3.07 -8.41 -8.95
N PHE A 563 -2.44 -9.53 -8.64
CA PHE A 563 -2.30 -10.65 -9.59
C PHE A 563 -3.66 -11.24 -9.98
N LEU A 564 -4.50 -11.60 -9.01
CA LEU A 564 -5.79 -12.23 -9.29
C LEU A 564 -6.73 -11.28 -10.05
N ARG A 565 -6.78 -10.03 -9.66
CA ARG A 565 -7.57 -8.98 -10.31
C ARG A 565 -7.10 -8.73 -11.75
N SER A 566 -5.80 -8.72 -11.98
CA SER A 566 -5.20 -8.52 -13.31
C SER A 566 -5.36 -9.75 -14.21
N ALA A 567 -5.24 -10.96 -13.65
CA ALA A 567 -5.48 -12.19 -14.39
C ALA A 567 -6.95 -12.30 -14.85
N PHE A 568 -7.90 -11.92 -13.97
CA PHE A 568 -9.30 -11.89 -14.34
C PHE A 568 -9.61 -10.80 -15.38
N ALA A 569 -9.00 -9.61 -15.26
CA ALA A 569 -9.11 -8.54 -16.23
C ALA A 569 -8.55 -8.94 -17.60
N CYS A 570 -7.39 -9.63 -17.63
CA CYS A 570 -6.83 -10.21 -18.85
C CYS A 570 -7.84 -11.14 -19.54
N GLY A 571 -8.47 -12.04 -18.78
CA GLY A 571 -9.55 -12.89 -19.30
C GLY A 571 -10.74 -12.06 -19.81
N SER A 572 -11.16 -11.05 -19.04
CA SER A 572 -12.32 -10.20 -19.37
C SER A 572 -12.15 -9.41 -20.67
N ILE A 573 -10.96 -8.94 -20.97
CA ILE A 573 -10.62 -8.29 -22.25
C ILE A 573 -10.84 -9.29 -23.39
N LEU A 574 -10.37 -10.53 -23.26
CA LEU A 574 -10.43 -11.52 -24.32
C LEU A 574 -11.85 -12.07 -24.56
N PHE A 575 -12.60 -12.36 -23.50
CA PHE A 575 -13.97 -12.86 -23.66
C PHE A 575 -15.02 -11.76 -23.80
N GLY A 576 -14.72 -10.51 -23.44
CA GLY A 576 -15.67 -9.41 -23.42
C GLY A 576 -16.30 -9.15 -24.78
N ARG A 577 -15.49 -8.93 -25.81
CA ARG A 577 -16.00 -8.68 -27.16
C ARG A 577 -16.84 -9.86 -27.72
N PRO A 578 -16.41 -11.12 -27.68
CA PRO A 578 -17.25 -12.27 -28.02
C PRO A 578 -18.55 -12.33 -27.22
N LEU A 579 -18.53 -12.08 -25.93
CA LEU A 579 -19.71 -12.06 -25.07
C LEU A 579 -20.77 -11.06 -25.59
N PHE A 580 -20.34 -9.81 -25.86
CA PHE A 580 -21.23 -8.75 -26.27
C PHE A 580 -21.74 -8.93 -27.74
N VAL A 581 -20.91 -9.50 -28.62
CA VAL A 581 -21.30 -9.75 -30.00
C VAL A 581 -22.29 -10.92 -30.08
N HIS A 582 -22.09 -12.03 -29.36
CA HIS A 582 -22.95 -13.20 -29.45
C HIS A 582 -24.25 -13.08 -28.66
N LEU A 583 -24.22 -12.48 -27.46
CA LEU A 583 -25.43 -12.34 -26.63
C LEU A 583 -26.13 -11.00 -26.83
N GLY A 584 -25.50 -10.05 -27.48
CA GLY A 584 -25.91 -8.65 -27.49
C GLY A 584 -25.53 -7.92 -26.21
N VAL A 585 -25.39 -6.59 -26.29
CA VAL A 585 -24.91 -5.75 -25.19
C VAL A 585 -25.76 -5.88 -23.93
N GLY A 586 -27.08 -5.81 -24.05
CA GLY A 586 -28.01 -5.87 -22.91
C GLY A 586 -27.88 -7.17 -22.11
N LYS A 587 -27.91 -8.33 -22.79
CA LYS A 587 -27.80 -9.64 -22.16
C LYS A 587 -26.36 -9.88 -21.63
N GLY A 588 -25.33 -9.53 -22.42
CA GLY A 588 -23.94 -9.69 -22.04
C GLY A 588 -23.62 -8.90 -20.76
N VAL A 589 -24.04 -7.64 -20.68
CA VAL A 589 -23.86 -6.82 -19.48
C VAL A 589 -24.72 -7.33 -18.33
N SER A 590 -25.91 -7.92 -18.58
CA SER A 590 -26.72 -8.53 -17.52
C SER A 590 -26.05 -9.75 -16.88
N VAL A 591 -25.27 -10.53 -17.64
CA VAL A 591 -24.45 -11.61 -17.08
C VAL A 591 -23.42 -11.03 -16.11
N LEU A 592 -22.72 -9.96 -16.49
CA LEU A 592 -21.75 -9.29 -15.63
C LEU A 592 -22.42 -8.65 -14.39
N GLY A 593 -23.62 -8.06 -14.59
CA GLY A 593 -24.47 -7.56 -13.51
C GLY A 593 -24.88 -8.64 -12.52
N GLY A 594 -25.23 -9.83 -13.01
CA GLY A 594 -25.51 -11.00 -12.19
C GLY A 594 -24.31 -11.45 -11.36
N LEU A 595 -23.10 -11.45 -11.94
CA LEU A 595 -21.86 -11.73 -11.21
C LEU A 595 -21.59 -10.70 -10.10
N SER A 596 -21.94 -9.43 -10.31
CA SER A 596 -21.75 -8.38 -9.29
C SER A 596 -22.64 -8.57 -8.05
N VAL A 597 -23.76 -9.31 -8.16
CA VAL A 597 -24.64 -9.66 -7.02
C VAL A 597 -23.89 -10.52 -5.98
N ILE A 598 -22.94 -11.35 -6.43
CA ILE A 598 -22.07 -12.13 -5.52
C ILE A 598 -21.34 -11.18 -4.57
N GLY A 599 -20.91 -10.01 -5.08
CA GLY A 599 -20.28 -8.96 -4.27
C GLY A 599 -21.19 -8.40 -3.18
N ILE A 600 -22.48 -8.22 -3.46
CA ILE A 600 -23.45 -7.74 -2.46
C ILE A 600 -23.58 -8.78 -1.34
N ILE A 601 -23.89 -10.03 -1.70
CA ILE A 601 -24.07 -11.12 -0.72
C ILE A 601 -22.79 -11.28 0.13
N GLY A 602 -21.64 -11.33 -0.51
CA GLY A 602 -20.38 -11.54 0.19
C GLY A 602 -19.95 -10.35 1.04
N MET A 603 -20.24 -9.10 0.64
CA MET A 603 -19.93 -7.92 1.46
C MET A 603 -20.75 -7.90 2.77
N PHE A 604 -22.04 -8.22 2.69
CA PHE A 604 -22.87 -8.37 3.88
C PHE A 604 -22.41 -9.56 4.75
N ALA A 605 -22.07 -10.69 4.14
CA ALA A 605 -21.51 -11.84 4.86
C ALA A 605 -20.19 -11.50 5.55
N LEU A 606 -19.29 -10.76 4.88
CA LEU A 606 -18.03 -10.31 5.47
C LEU A 606 -18.27 -9.34 6.64
N TRP A 607 -19.23 -8.43 6.51
CA TRP A 607 -19.56 -7.50 7.59
C TRP A 607 -20.14 -8.21 8.83
N VAL A 608 -21.05 -9.19 8.63
CA VAL A 608 -21.71 -9.93 9.74
C VAL A 608 -20.78 -10.97 10.37
N PHE A 609 -20.06 -11.72 9.53
CA PHE A 609 -19.27 -12.87 9.97
C PHE A 609 -17.77 -12.61 10.02
N GLY A 610 -17.28 -11.45 9.58
CA GLY A 610 -15.85 -11.13 9.43
C GLY A 610 -15.07 -11.32 10.73
N ALA A 611 -15.57 -10.83 11.86
CA ALA A 611 -14.93 -11.02 13.16
C ALA A 611 -14.80 -12.51 13.53
N ARG A 612 -15.81 -13.34 13.23
CA ARG A 612 -15.75 -14.79 13.46
C ARG A 612 -14.80 -15.50 12.52
N LEU A 613 -14.71 -15.05 11.27
CA LEU A 613 -13.79 -15.59 10.28
C LEU A 613 -12.34 -15.26 10.67
N ARG A 614 -12.06 -14.03 11.08
CA ARG A 614 -10.72 -13.62 11.57
C ARG A 614 -10.32 -14.41 12.82
N ALA A 615 -11.21 -14.57 13.80
CA ALA A 615 -10.92 -15.35 15.01
C ALA A 615 -10.58 -16.83 14.74
N ARG A 616 -10.99 -17.37 13.58
CA ARG A 616 -10.65 -18.73 13.13
C ARG A 616 -9.42 -18.77 12.24
N SER A 617 -9.01 -17.64 11.69
CA SER A 617 -7.86 -17.54 10.81
C SER A 617 -6.56 -17.64 11.61
N LYS A 618 -5.60 -18.41 11.09
CA LYS A 618 -4.23 -18.47 11.63
C LYS A 618 -3.36 -17.30 11.19
N PHE A 619 -3.85 -16.47 10.27
CA PHE A 619 -3.11 -15.39 9.61
C PHE A 619 -3.61 -14.01 10.05
N ALA A 620 -4.85 -13.93 10.50
CA ALA A 620 -5.43 -12.68 10.96
C ALA A 620 -4.97 -12.34 12.37
N MET A 621 -4.95 -11.05 12.68
CA MET A 621 -4.80 -10.57 14.04
C MET A 621 -6.15 -10.69 14.76
N SER A 622 -6.16 -11.44 15.85
CA SER A 622 -7.34 -11.63 16.70
C SER A 622 -7.57 -10.44 17.62
#